data_8c2d231f65a339ab3d4f8483e84de6ba
#
_entry.id   8c2d231f65a339ab3d4f8483e84de6ba
#
_cell.length_a   1.000
_cell.length_b   1.000
_cell.length_c   1.000
_cell.angle_alpha   90.00
_cell.angle_beta   90.00
_cell.angle_gamma   90.00
#
_symmetry.space_group_name_H-M   'P 1'
#
loop_
_entity.id
_entity.type
_entity.pdbx_description
1 polymer ?
#
loop_
_entity_poly.entity_id
_entity_poly.type
_entity_poly.pdbx_seq_one_letter_code
_entity_poly.pdbx_strand_id
1 'polypeptide(L)'
;MVLQEGTLPDFVREHDIDHVTLDIIENALKNISHEMDRVLVTTAVSPVIRAQADEFPLIADKTGRMIVGQFGSPVDTVLANSPYKLEDLKDGDVIALNDPYMMEGSTSHLPDILLVRPIFHSGDHIGYALQWGNLMDVGGSTAGSIPIDARSIFEEGVRMPPVKLYDGGKLNDEVLRFFCHNSRTPRETRADVMAIAAGTAAGAQRVKDICDRCGKETYLEACDALLARTRTSIIGLIRQLIPEDQRCEFEDFTDDDGLGNGPIKLKLAMWREGDSLHLDWAGTDAQVPGPVNFLLNKEMFQMFAGVFLISAVDPTILFNDGYADVIHVNIPEGSVIRPKAPAPLSNRLVVMARLFDVLGAVYAKAIGFNVSGSYGTSPNFVYSGVKRDGEPFQTMEILYGGIPAIPGKDGLDGHSWWPEFMAVPAEYMETYYPLLVDEYSVRPDSCGAGQFRGGCGIKKVYRFLADGAITYQDDRATTFPYGVAGGRPGASSKKTLVRADGTTVGMPSKVRDVPVYEGDRLVFETAGAGGVGDPLERDLEAVARDVRWKLVSPEAAEREHGVVIAADGSVDASATEARREEIGAGRGDLPGFDHGDLPPLDEQRRAVAETRREFNEWLSGELGATGGGKA
;
A
#
# COMPACT_ATOMS: atom_id res chain seq x y z
N MET A 1 21.03 -3.07 -18.28
CA MET A 1 21.81 -2.29 -19.29
C MET A 1 22.93 -1.59 -18.52
N VAL A 2 24.19 -1.98 -18.70
CA VAL A 2 25.32 -1.43 -17.93
C VAL A 2 25.59 -0.04 -18.45
N LEU A 3 25.54 0.96 -17.57
CA LEU A 3 25.96 2.32 -17.90
C LEU A 3 27.44 2.29 -18.32
N GLN A 4 27.79 2.96 -19.42
CA GLN A 4 29.19 3.04 -19.87
C GLN A 4 30.03 3.73 -18.79
N GLU A 5 31.11 3.08 -18.36
CA GLU A 5 32.16 3.70 -17.55
C GLU A 5 32.77 4.87 -18.33
N GLY A 6 32.53 6.08 -17.88
CA GLY A 6 33.20 7.26 -18.44
C GLY A 6 32.64 8.58 -17.93
N THR A 7 33.35 9.19 -17.04
CA THR A 7 33.23 10.48 -16.36
C THR A 7 32.45 10.45 -15.05
N LEU A 8 33.14 10.82 -13.97
CA LEU A 8 32.55 11.13 -12.67
C LEU A 8 31.39 12.12 -12.88
N PRO A 9 30.18 11.83 -12.35
CA PRO A 9 29.06 12.74 -12.46
C PRO A 9 29.40 14.12 -11.91
N ASP A 10 28.84 15.18 -12.51
CA ASP A 10 29.15 16.59 -12.16
C ASP A 10 28.91 16.91 -10.67
N PHE A 11 28.00 16.19 -9.97
CA PHE A 11 27.75 16.40 -8.54
C PHE A 11 28.99 16.19 -7.65
N VAL A 12 29.92 15.30 -8.04
CA VAL A 12 31.18 15.05 -7.31
C VAL A 12 32.13 16.23 -7.38
N ARG A 13 31.98 17.10 -8.42
CA ARG A 13 32.81 18.31 -8.58
C ARG A 13 32.26 19.50 -7.78
N GLU A 14 31.00 19.44 -7.37
CA GLU A 14 30.31 20.48 -6.61
C GLU A 14 30.42 20.32 -5.09
N HIS A 15 30.79 19.12 -4.61
CA HIS A 15 30.89 18.79 -3.20
C HIS A 15 32.31 18.38 -2.81
N ASP A 16 32.80 18.90 -1.67
CA ASP A 16 34.15 18.65 -1.15
C ASP A 16 34.21 17.38 -0.29
N ILE A 17 33.57 16.30 -0.77
CA ILE A 17 33.59 14.99 -0.11
C ILE A 17 34.10 13.92 -1.06
N ASP A 18 35.01 13.07 -0.57
CA ASP A 18 35.50 11.94 -1.34
C ASP A 18 34.47 10.80 -1.43
N HIS A 19 34.51 10.04 -2.52
CA HIS A 19 33.56 8.96 -2.81
C HIS A 19 33.51 7.89 -1.73
N VAL A 20 34.65 7.51 -1.16
CA VAL A 20 34.71 6.43 -0.17
C VAL A 20 34.01 6.86 1.10
N THR A 21 34.24 8.08 1.54
CA THR A 21 33.56 8.68 2.70
C THR A 21 32.05 8.80 2.44
N LEU A 22 31.65 9.26 1.24
CA LEU A 22 30.23 9.36 0.86
C LEU A 22 29.54 7.99 0.88
N ASP A 23 30.14 6.96 0.30
CA ASP A 23 29.59 5.60 0.27
C ASP A 23 29.53 4.98 1.68
N ILE A 24 30.50 5.26 2.55
CA ILE A 24 30.46 4.83 3.97
C ILE A 24 29.28 5.45 4.68
N ILE A 25 29.05 6.75 4.52
CA ILE A 25 27.93 7.47 5.16
C ILE A 25 26.59 7.00 4.59
N GLU A 26 26.49 6.81 3.27
CA GLU A 26 25.27 6.27 2.65
C GLU A 26 24.90 4.89 3.20
N ASN A 27 25.87 3.96 3.26
CA ASN A 27 25.62 2.63 3.81
C ASN A 27 25.29 2.67 5.31
N ALA A 28 25.90 3.59 6.06
CA ALA A 28 25.55 3.81 7.46
C ALA A 28 24.11 4.30 7.61
N LEU A 29 23.65 5.25 6.77
CA LEU A 29 22.27 5.75 6.76
C LEU A 29 21.25 4.66 6.38
N LYS A 30 21.53 3.83 5.37
CA LYS A 30 20.70 2.67 5.03
C LYS A 30 20.57 1.70 6.22
N ASN A 31 21.68 1.43 6.91
CA ASN A 31 21.66 0.58 8.11
C ASN A 31 20.87 1.20 9.27
N ILE A 32 20.85 2.54 9.39
CA ILE A 32 20.05 3.23 10.41
C ILE A 32 18.57 2.98 10.19
N SER A 33 18.08 3.09 8.95
CA SER A 33 16.68 2.79 8.60
C SER A 33 16.32 1.37 9.05
N HIS A 34 17.09 0.35 8.65
CA HIS A 34 16.87 -1.03 9.08
C HIS A 34 16.96 -1.24 10.60
N GLU A 35 17.81 -0.49 11.31
CA GLU A 35 17.88 -0.57 12.77
C GLU A 35 16.64 0.03 13.43
N MET A 36 16.13 1.16 12.91
CA MET A 36 14.88 1.76 13.38
C MET A 36 13.71 0.79 13.23
N ASP A 37 13.54 0.17 12.04
CA ASP A 37 12.55 -0.88 11.79
C ASP A 37 12.67 -2.02 12.80
N ARG A 38 13.89 -2.54 12.97
CA ARG A 38 14.14 -3.65 13.87
C ARG A 38 13.82 -3.32 15.32
N VAL A 39 14.16 -2.12 15.78
CA VAL A 39 13.82 -1.65 17.14
C VAL A 39 12.30 -1.62 17.31
N LEU A 40 11.58 -1.06 16.33
CA LEU A 40 10.14 -0.96 16.41
C LEU A 40 9.48 -2.35 16.39
N VAL A 41 9.73 -3.18 15.39
CA VAL A 41 9.14 -4.52 15.24
C VAL A 41 9.42 -5.43 16.44
N THR A 42 10.62 -5.31 17.08
CA THR A 42 10.94 -6.13 18.25
C THR A 42 10.35 -5.62 19.56
N THR A 43 9.99 -4.35 19.64
CA THR A 43 9.44 -3.73 20.87
C THR A 43 7.94 -3.50 20.82
N ALA A 44 7.34 -3.41 19.62
CA ALA A 44 5.91 -3.29 19.44
C ALA A 44 5.15 -4.55 19.88
N VAL A 45 3.88 -4.37 20.26
CA VAL A 45 3.04 -5.42 20.83
C VAL A 45 1.92 -5.83 19.86
N SER A 46 1.36 -4.87 19.11
CA SER A 46 0.27 -5.18 18.19
C SER A 46 0.72 -6.03 17.00
N PRO A 47 -0.16 -6.90 16.45
CA PRO A 47 0.17 -7.69 15.27
C PRO A 47 0.41 -6.83 14.03
N VAL A 48 -0.21 -5.66 13.93
CA VAL A 48 -0.10 -4.76 12.79
C VAL A 48 1.35 -4.29 12.61
N ILE A 49 2.00 -3.83 13.67
CA ILE A 49 3.41 -3.43 13.61
C ILE A 49 4.32 -4.65 13.73
N ARG A 50 4.11 -5.49 14.75
CA ARG A 50 5.06 -6.57 15.08
C ARG A 50 5.10 -7.71 14.06
N ALA A 51 3.95 -8.09 13.49
CA ALA A 51 3.85 -9.22 12.56
C ALA A 51 3.75 -8.77 11.10
N GLN A 52 3.07 -7.65 10.83
CA GLN A 52 2.88 -7.15 9.46
C GLN A 52 3.89 -6.08 9.05
N ALA A 53 4.66 -5.51 9.99
CA ALA A 53 5.64 -4.44 9.75
C ALA A 53 5.01 -3.20 9.06
N ASP A 54 3.78 -2.83 9.49
CA ASP A 54 3.10 -1.63 8.96
C ASP A 54 3.64 -0.38 9.64
N GLU A 55 4.83 0.01 9.20
CA GLU A 55 5.60 1.12 9.76
C GLU A 55 6.68 1.62 8.78
N PHE A 56 7.12 2.88 8.92
CA PHE A 56 8.06 3.50 7.98
C PHE A 56 9.01 4.45 8.70
N PRO A 57 10.33 4.14 8.77
CA PRO A 57 11.34 5.05 9.30
C PRO A 57 11.86 6.00 8.22
N LEU A 58 12.38 7.14 8.68
CA LEU A 58 12.98 8.14 7.82
C LEU A 58 14.02 8.96 8.58
N ILE A 59 15.15 9.25 7.93
CA ILE A 59 16.10 10.27 8.37
C ILE A 59 16.06 11.43 7.38
N ALA A 60 15.85 12.64 7.90
CA ALA A 60 15.89 13.87 7.12
C ALA A 60 17.08 14.75 7.53
N ASP A 61 17.54 15.57 6.59
CA ASP A 61 18.57 16.57 6.83
C ASP A 61 18.06 17.73 7.72
N LYS A 62 18.94 18.68 8.01
CA LYS A 62 18.59 19.87 8.82
C LYS A 62 17.51 20.76 8.20
N THR A 63 17.27 20.66 6.90
CA THR A 63 16.23 21.41 6.18
C THR A 63 14.93 20.63 6.04
N GLY A 64 14.88 19.38 6.54
CA GLY A 64 13.70 18.54 6.49
C GLY A 64 13.59 17.62 5.26
N ARG A 65 14.57 17.61 4.33
CA ARG A 65 14.55 16.72 3.15
C ARG A 65 14.96 15.30 3.55
N MET A 66 14.22 14.30 3.08
CA MET A 66 14.56 12.90 3.31
C MET A 66 15.90 12.53 2.68
N ILE A 67 16.82 11.97 3.48
CA ILE A 67 18.09 11.42 3.02
C ILE A 67 17.99 9.92 2.82
N VAL A 68 17.26 9.23 3.67
CA VAL A 68 16.94 7.81 3.58
C VAL A 68 15.58 7.55 4.20
N GLY A 69 14.77 6.71 3.57
CA GLY A 69 13.42 6.37 4.03
C GLY A 69 12.59 5.75 2.91
N GLN A 70 11.29 5.61 3.14
CA GLN A 70 10.37 4.99 2.18
C GLN A 70 9.33 5.97 1.62
N PHE A 71 8.93 6.99 2.39
CA PHE A 71 8.03 8.05 1.96
C PHE A 71 8.79 9.39 1.96
N GLY A 72 8.40 10.36 1.15
CA GLY A 72 8.96 11.72 1.19
C GLY A 72 8.80 12.37 2.58
N SER A 73 9.68 13.31 2.92
CA SER A 73 9.67 13.93 4.24
C SER A 73 8.54 14.96 4.41
N PRO A 74 7.71 14.87 5.44
CA PRO A 74 6.68 15.86 5.76
C PRO A 74 7.17 16.93 6.76
N VAL A 75 8.45 17.03 7.06
CA VAL A 75 8.97 17.90 8.14
C VAL A 75 8.55 19.35 7.93
N ASP A 76 8.70 19.88 6.72
CA ASP A 76 8.32 21.27 6.41
C ASP A 76 6.85 21.52 6.67
N THR A 77 5.97 20.61 6.22
CA THR A 77 4.53 20.68 6.46
C THR A 77 4.20 20.61 7.95
N VAL A 78 4.84 19.70 8.68
CA VAL A 78 4.64 19.55 10.13
C VAL A 78 5.06 20.80 10.87
N LEU A 79 6.23 21.38 10.57
CA LEU A 79 6.70 22.60 11.23
C LEU A 79 5.87 23.83 10.83
N ALA A 80 5.43 23.93 9.58
CA ALA A 80 4.60 25.04 9.12
C ALA A 80 3.24 25.09 9.84
N ASN A 81 2.63 23.93 10.10
CA ASN A 81 1.31 23.79 10.71
C ASN A 81 1.35 23.47 12.22
N SER A 82 2.56 23.40 12.81
CA SER A 82 2.77 23.19 14.23
C SER A 82 2.86 24.50 15.01
N PRO A 83 2.48 24.53 16.28
CA PRO A 83 2.78 25.66 17.16
C PRO A 83 4.29 25.79 17.48
N TYR A 84 5.07 24.76 17.18
CA TYR A 84 6.51 24.72 17.47
C TYR A 84 7.30 25.18 16.24
N LYS A 85 8.20 26.14 16.43
CA LYS A 85 9.19 26.56 15.43
C LYS A 85 10.51 25.83 15.68
N LEU A 86 11.40 25.82 14.68
CA LEU A 86 12.70 25.15 14.82
C LEU A 86 13.50 25.68 16.02
N GLU A 87 13.46 26.99 16.27
CA GLU A 87 14.11 27.65 17.41
C GLU A 87 13.55 27.25 18.78
N ASP A 88 12.31 26.71 18.82
CA ASP A 88 11.65 26.22 20.05
C ASP A 88 11.98 24.76 20.35
N LEU A 89 12.62 24.06 19.40
CA LEU A 89 12.97 22.66 19.55
C LEU A 89 14.33 22.48 20.23
N LYS A 90 14.45 21.44 21.02
CA LYS A 90 15.67 21.08 21.73
C LYS A 90 15.95 19.58 21.69
N ASP A 91 17.18 19.20 22.05
CA ASP A 91 17.53 17.78 22.10
C ASP A 91 16.61 17.03 23.08
N GLY A 92 16.13 15.88 22.66
CA GLY A 92 15.18 15.06 23.40
C GLY A 92 13.71 15.39 23.16
N ASP A 93 13.37 16.43 22.41
CA ASP A 93 11.98 16.66 21.99
C ASP A 93 11.50 15.58 21.02
N VAL A 94 10.19 15.27 21.09
CA VAL A 94 9.49 14.45 20.09
C VAL A 94 8.10 15.02 19.88
N ILE A 95 7.79 15.39 18.66
CA ILE A 95 6.44 15.80 18.26
C ILE A 95 5.69 14.56 17.78
N ALA A 96 4.47 14.35 18.30
CA ALA A 96 3.55 13.31 17.85
C ALA A 96 2.30 13.93 17.21
N LEU A 97 1.76 13.30 16.18
CA LEU A 97 0.57 13.74 15.46
C LEU A 97 -0.07 12.58 14.67
N ASN A 98 -1.37 12.70 14.39
CA ASN A 98 -2.05 11.79 13.47
C ASN A 98 -3.15 12.45 12.61
N ASP A 99 -3.35 13.77 12.70
CA ASP A 99 -4.41 14.47 11.97
C ASP A 99 -4.03 14.72 10.51
N PRO A 100 -4.65 14.00 9.51
CA PRO A 100 -4.28 14.14 8.12
C PRO A 100 -4.56 15.53 7.54
N TYR A 101 -5.68 16.14 7.93
CA TYR A 101 -6.10 17.44 7.36
C TYR A 101 -5.28 18.60 7.91
N MET A 102 -4.98 18.59 9.21
CA MET A 102 -4.17 19.62 9.81
C MET A 102 -2.74 19.62 9.26
N MET A 103 -2.24 18.44 8.88
CA MET A 103 -0.87 18.22 8.40
C MET A 103 -0.80 17.95 6.88
N GLU A 104 -1.81 18.37 6.12
CA GLU A 104 -1.84 18.30 4.65
C GLU A 104 -1.44 16.93 4.08
N GLY A 105 -1.83 15.84 4.77
CA GLY A 105 -1.54 14.48 4.33
C GLY A 105 -0.18 13.92 4.77
N SER A 106 0.47 14.49 5.78
CA SER A 106 1.67 13.89 6.41
C SER A 106 1.39 12.53 7.05
N THR A 107 0.13 12.27 7.39
CA THR A 107 -0.44 10.95 7.65
C THR A 107 -1.65 10.79 6.74
N SER A 108 -2.02 9.57 6.36
CA SER A 108 -3.06 9.35 5.36
C SER A 108 -4.41 8.95 5.95
N HIS A 109 -4.44 8.50 7.21
CA HIS A 109 -5.62 8.24 8.03
C HIS A 109 -5.28 8.29 9.53
N LEU A 110 -6.28 8.27 10.41
CA LEU A 110 -6.05 8.48 11.86
C LEU A 110 -5.26 7.38 12.56
N PRO A 111 -5.33 6.08 12.19
CA PRO A 111 -4.47 5.06 12.80
C PRO A 111 -2.97 5.25 12.55
N ASP A 112 -2.57 5.95 11.48
CA ASP A 112 -1.16 6.29 11.25
C ASP A 112 -0.73 7.39 12.25
N ILE A 113 0.12 7.05 13.21
CA ILE A 113 0.76 8.05 14.05
C ILE A 113 2.17 8.35 13.54
N LEU A 114 2.49 9.63 13.42
CA LEU A 114 3.84 10.11 13.06
C LEU A 114 4.52 10.69 14.28
N LEU A 115 5.76 10.26 14.54
CA LEU A 115 6.66 10.86 15.50
C LEU A 115 7.84 11.54 14.79
N VAL A 116 8.10 12.79 15.13
CA VAL A 116 9.20 13.61 14.60
C VAL A 116 10.14 13.99 15.73
N ARG A 117 11.39 13.56 15.66
CA ARG A 117 12.45 13.85 16.62
C ARG A 117 13.54 14.70 15.97
N PRO A 118 13.75 15.95 16.37
CA PRO A 118 14.90 16.73 15.95
C PRO A 118 16.20 16.13 16.50
N ILE A 119 17.26 16.16 15.71
CA ILE A 119 18.57 15.63 16.06
C ILE A 119 19.53 16.78 16.30
N PHE A 120 20.12 16.83 17.49
CA PHE A 120 21.13 17.82 17.85
C PHE A 120 22.47 17.14 18.12
N HIS A 121 23.55 17.72 17.61
CA HIS A 121 24.91 17.28 17.87
C HIS A 121 25.76 18.47 18.32
N SER A 122 26.39 18.38 19.50
CA SER A 122 27.19 19.47 20.09
C SER A 122 26.43 20.82 20.19
N GLY A 123 25.11 20.76 20.39
CA GLY A 123 24.24 21.94 20.51
C GLY A 123 23.65 22.45 19.21
N ASP A 124 24.13 21.96 18.04
CA ASP A 124 23.62 22.36 16.73
C ASP A 124 22.57 21.37 16.23
N HIS A 125 21.51 21.88 15.62
CA HIS A 125 20.51 21.08 14.92
C HIS A 125 21.11 20.55 13.60
N ILE A 126 21.03 19.22 13.38
CA ILE A 126 21.66 18.54 12.23
C ILE A 126 20.69 17.71 11.37
N GLY A 127 19.45 17.51 11.78
CA GLY A 127 18.46 16.74 11.04
C GLY A 127 17.32 16.25 11.91
N TYR A 128 16.56 15.30 11.36
CA TYR A 128 15.39 14.72 12.01
C TYR A 128 15.37 13.19 11.83
N ALA A 129 14.88 12.48 12.85
CA ALA A 129 14.48 11.09 12.77
C ALA A 129 12.95 11.02 12.89
N LEU A 130 12.30 10.43 11.90
CA LEU A 130 10.86 10.28 11.84
C LEU A 130 10.50 8.80 11.77
N GLN A 131 9.34 8.47 12.31
CA GLN A 131 8.77 7.13 12.13
C GLN A 131 7.26 7.17 12.20
N TRP A 132 6.60 6.56 11.21
CA TRP A 132 5.18 6.25 11.24
C TRP A 132 4.98 4.86 11.83
N GLY A 133 3.81 4.63 12.38
CA GLY A 133 3.34 3.30 12.74
C GLY A 133 1.82 3.28 12.71
N ASN A 134 1.25 2.21 12.14
CA ASN A 134 -0.18 2.01 12.09
C ASN A 134 -0.68 1.37 13.39
N LEU A 135 -1.40 2.15 14.20
CA LEU A 135 -1.98 1.69 15.47
C LEU A 135 -3.24 0.86 15.21
N MET A 136 -3.37 -0.21 15.96
CA MET A 136 -4.48 -1.15 15.82
C MET A 136 -5.86 -0.52 16.07
N ASP A 137 -5.95 0.50 16.92
CA ASP A 137 -7.20 1.23 17.23
C ASP A 137 -6.89 2.59 17.85
N VAL A 138 -7.55 3.64 17.35
CA VAL A 138 -7.49 5.02 17.87
C VAL A 138 -8.88 5.56 18.20
N GLY A 139 -9.86 4.65 18.43
CA GLY A 139 -11.25 5.02 18.71
C GLY A 139 -12.11 5.08 17.46
N GLY A 140 -13.07 6.00 17.45
CA GLY A 140 -14.03 6.12 16.35
C GLY A 140 -15.22 5.18 16.43
N SER A 141 -16.00 5.12 15.36
CA SER A 141 -17.31 4.47 15.34
C SER A 141 -17.25 2.95 15.17
N THR A 142 -16.10 2.38 14.80
CA THR A 142 -15.93 0.93 14.64
C THR A 142 -14.57 0.47 15.18
N ALA A 143 -14.48 -0.82 15.55
CA ALA A 143 -13.23 -1.44 15.97
C ALA A 143 -12.19 -1.40 14.82
N GLY A 144 -10.92 -1.15 15.16
CA GLY A 144 -9.84 -0.97 14.19
C GLY A 144 -9.79 0.42 13.57
N SER A 145 -10.70 1.32 13.94
CA SER A 145 -10.75 2.70 13.45
C SER A 145 -10.82 2.83 11.91
N ILE A 146 -11.42 1.83 11.26
CA ILE A 146 -11.59 1.75 9.81
C ILE A 146 -13.08 1.59 9.47
N PRO A 147 -13.93 2.59 9.80
CA PRO A 147 -15.35 2.53 9.43
C PRO A 147 -15.51 2.65 7.91
N ILE A 148 -16.05 1.63 7.28
CA ILE A 148 -16.22 1.57 5.81
C ILE A 148 -17.40 2.40 5.29
N ASP A 149 -18.19 2.95 6.17
CA ASP A 149 -19.38 3.74 5.89
C ASP A 149 -19.34 5.14 6.56
N ALA A 150 -18.17 5.53 7.08
CA ALA A 150 -17.99 6.87 7.62
C ALA A 150 -18.31 7.94 6.58
N ARG A 151 -18.91 9.03 7.03
CA ARG A 151 -19.23 10.21 6.22
C ARG A 151 -18.41 11.42 6.61
N SER A 152 -17.61 11.28 7.66
CA SER A 152 -16.77 12.33 8.21
C SER A 152 -15.56 11.74 8.92
N ILE A 153 -14.41 12.43 8.83
CA ILE A 153 -13.19 12.08 9.56
C ILE A 153 -13.42 11.99 11.09
N PHE A 154 -14.44 12.69 11.62
CA PHE A 154 -14.80 12.66 13.05
C PHE A 154 -15.34 11.29 13.52
N GLU A 155 -15.76 10.43 12.60
CA GLU A 155 -16.23 9.07 12.90
C GLU A 155 -15.08 8.07 12.98
N GLU A 156 -13.86 8.44 12.53
CA GLU A 156 -12.75 7.52 12.31
C GLU A 156 -11.82 7.38 13.53
N GLY A 157 -11.87 8.30 14.49
CA GLY A 157 -11.07 8.22 15.71
C GLY A 157 -10.60 9.54 16.26
N VAL A 158 -9.66 9.47 17.19
CA VAL A 158 -9.07 10.65 17.83
C VAL A 158 -8.09 11.33 16.88
N ARG A 159 -8.31 12.64 16.68
CA ARG A 159 -7.43 13.51 15.91
C ARG A 159 -6.44 14.19 16.84
N MET A 160 -5.17 13.85 16.72
CA MET A 160 -4.09 14.44 17.49
C MET A 160 -3.36 15.49 16.64
N PRO A 161 -3.44 16.78 17.01
CA PRO A 161 -2.61 17.80 16.38
C PRO A 161 -1.14 17.61 16.79
N PRO A 162 -0.17 18.31 16.19
CA PRO A 162 1.21 18.30 16.66
C PRO A 162 1.31 18.65 18.14
N VAL A 163 1.75 17.68 18.93
CA VAL A 163 1.97 17.87 20.38
C VAL A 163 3.34 17.32 20.77
N LYS A 164 4.00 17.94 21.76
CA LYS A 164 5.22 17.36 22.32
C LYS A 164 4.88 16.13 23.16
N LEU A 165 5.16 14.95 22.62
CA LEU A 165 5.12 13.68 23.35
C LEU A 165 6.28 13.59 24.34
N TYR A 166 7.45 14.11 23.93
CA TYR A 166 8.58 14.35 24.83
C TYR A 166 8.99 15.82 24.75
N ASP A 167 9.26 16.42 25.91
CA ASP A 167 9.78 17.76 26.05
C ASP A 167 11.16 17.68 26.74
N GLY A 168 12.24 17.85 25.97
CA GLY A 168 13.62 17.73 26.44
C GLY A 168 13.90 16.37 27.06
N GLY A 169 13.43 15.29 26.50
CA GLY A 169 13.61 13.92 26.99
C GLY A 169 12.61 13.48 28.06
N LYS A 170 11.76 14.38 28.57
CA LYS A 170 10.72 14.05 29.54
C LYS A 170 9.40 13.71 28.85
N LEU A 171 8.91 12.49 29.10
CA LEU A 171 7.61 12.02 28.56
C LEU A 171 6.44 12.88 29.08
N ASN A 172 5.59 13.35 28.19
CA ASN A 172 4.29 13.93 28.49
C ASN A 172 3.24 12.82 28.66
N ASP A 173 3.24 12.19 29.82
CA ASP A 173 2.38 11.04 30.11
C ASP A 173 0.88 11.40 30.06
N GLU A 174 0.51 12.65 30.31
CA GLU A 174 -0.89 13.09 30.28
C GLU A 174 -1.44 13.05 28.86
N VAL A 175 -0.68 13.54 27.87
CA VAL A 175 -1.05 13.45 26.45
C VAL A 175 -1.17 12.00 26.01
N LEU A 176 -0.18 11.16 26.34
CA LEU A 176 -0.19 9.76 25.98
C LEU A 176 -1.36 9.00 26.61
N ARG A 177 -1.65 9.24 27.89
CA ARG A 177 -2.81 8.65 28.59
C ARG A 177 -4.13 9.07 27.98
N PHE A 178 -4.30 10.37 27.67
CA PHE A 178 -5.50 10.87 27.01
C PHE A 178 -5.72 10.19 25.65
N PHE A 179 -4.69 10.11 24.83
CA PHE A 179 -4.77 9.46 23.53
C PHE A 179 -5.12 7.97 23.64
N CYS A 180 -4.37 7.23 24.45
CA CYS A 180 -4.58 5.79 24.62
C CYS A 180 -5.96 5.46 25.23
N HIS A 181 -6.50 6.33 26.11
CA HIS A 181 -7.80 6.08 26.75
C HIS A 181 -8.98 6.07 25.75
N ASN A 182 -8.81 6.66 24.59
CA ASN A 182 -9.80 6.66 23.51
C ASN A 182 -9.74 5.41 22.61
N SER A 183 -8.68 4.63 22.71
CA SER A 183 -8.51 3.36 22.00
C SER A 183 -9.26 2.23 22.72
N ARG A 184 -9.75 1.24 21.96
CA ARG A 184 -10.30 -0.03 22.50
C ARG A 184 -9.19 -0.97 22.99
N THR A 185 -7.93 -0.71 22.59
CA THR A 185 -6.74 -1.47 22.94
C THR A 185 -5.68 -0.54 23.58
N PRO A 186 -5.97 0.08 24.76
CA PRO A 186 -5.15 1.15 25.31
C PRO A 186 -3.75 0.71 25.74
N ARG A 187 -3.55 -0.57 26.08
CA ARG A 187 -2.25 -1.13 26.48
C ARG A 187 -1.35 -1.29 25.27
N GLU A 188 -1.90 -1.88 24.19
CA GLU A 188 -1.23 -2.10 22.93
C GLU A 188 -0.88 -0.77 22.27
N THR A 189 -1.85 0.17 22.19
CA THR A 189 -1.66 1.51 21.66
C THR A 189 -0.53 2.25 22.39
N ARG A 190 -0.50 2.19 23.75
CA ARG A 190 0.59 2.80 24.52
C ARG A 190 1.94 2.15 24.20
N ALA A 191 1.99 0.82 24.17
CA ALA A 191 3.23 0.09 23.91
C ALA A 191 3.79 0.41 22.52
N ASP A 192 2.93 0.45 21.51
CA ASP A 192 3.32 0.73 20.13
C ASP A 192 3.80 2.19 19.96
N VAL A 193 3.11 3.17 20.52
CA VAL A 193 3.59 4.58 20.51
C VAL A 193 4.97 4.70 21.17
N MET A 194 5.20 4.00 22.29
CA MET A 194 6.51 3.98 22.96
C MET A 194 7.58 3.26 22.12
N ALA A 195 7.20 2.21 21.38
CA ALA A 195 8.09 1.51 20.48
C ALA A 195 8.51 2.38 19.27
N ILE A 196 7.56 3.14 18.69
CA ILE A 196 7.85 4.13 17.64
C ILE A 196 8.81 5.20 18.16
N ALA A 197 8.59 5.71 19.40
CA ALA A 197 9.49 6.67 20.02
C ALA A 197 10.90 6.10 20.25
N ALA A 198 11.02 4.80 20.56
CA ALA A 198 12.32 4.13 20.69
C ALA A 198 13.04 4.00 19.35
N GLY A 199 12.31 3.71 18.25
CA GLY A 199 12.86 3.70 16.89
C GLY A 199 13.46 5.04 16.50
N THR A 200 12.70 6.16 16.70
CA THR A 200 13.25 7.51 16.43
C THR A 200 14.46 7.84 17.29
N ALA A 201 14.51 7.34 18.53
CA ALA A 201 15.68 7.56 19.42
C ALA A 201 16.91 6.80 18.91
N ALA A 202 16.73 5.54 18.44
CA ALA A 202 17.80 4.76 17.84
C ALA A 202 18.37 5.46 16.60
N GLY A 203 17.48 5.89 15.67
CA GLY A 203 17.90 6.64 14.49
C GLY A 203 18.68 7.90 14.80
N ALA A 204 18.18 8.73 15.73
CA ALA A 204 18.85 9.94 16.15
C ALA A 204 20.24 9.67 16.77
N GLN A 205 20.37 8.62 17.60
CA GLN A 205 21.65 8.25 18.19
C GLN A 205 22.65 7.80 17.12
N ARG A 206 22.24 7.01 16.15
CA ARG A 206 23.12 6.55 15.07
C ARG A 206 23.60 7.67 14.15
N VAL A 207 22.77 8.68 13.91
CA VAL A 207 23.20 9.88 13.19
C VAL A 207 24.27 10.63 13.99
N LYS A 208 24.09 10.78 15.32
CA LYS A 208 25.13 11.35 16.20
C LYS A 208 26.43 10.54 16.13
N ASP A 209 26.35 9.20 16.15
CA ASP A 209 27.52 8.31 16.03
C ASP A 209 28.27 8.49 14.68
N ILE A 210 27.56 8.80 13.58
CA ILE A 210 28.21 9.15 12.30
C ILE A 210 28.97 10.48 12.44
N CYS A 211 28.35 11.51 13.03
CA CYS A 211 28.99 12.81 13.26
C CYS A 211 30.24 12.70 14.16
N ASP A 212 30.19 11.84 15.19
CA ASP A 212 31.34 11.59 16.07
C ASP A 212 32.52 10.93 15.33
N ARG A 213 32.22 10.06 14.33
CA ARG A 213 33.26 9.34 13.57
C ARG A 213 33.83 10.13 12.40
N CYS A 214 32.94 10.79 11.63
CA CYS A 214 33.31 11.41 10.35
C CYS A 214 33.42 12.94 10.46
N GLY A 215 32.94 13.54 11.53
CA GLY A 215 32.77 14.98 11.69
C GLY A 215 31.37 15.45 11.25
N LYS A 216 30.83 16.43 11.99
CA LYS A 216 29.49 16.98 11.72
C LYS A 216 29.41 17.65 10.36
N GLU A 217 30.40 18.43 9.97
CA GLU A 217 30.48 19.13 8.68
C GLU A 217 30.50 18.13 7.53
N THR A 218 31.29 17.06 7.65
CA THR A 218 31.34 15.97 6.64
C THR A 218 29.99 15.26 6.51
N TYR A 219 29.27 15.03 7.61
CA TYR A 219 27.92 14.47 7.56
C TYR A 219 26.93 15.37 6.83
N LEU A 220 26.94 16.68 7.12
CA LEU A 220 26.05 17.65 6.45
C LEU A 220 26.35 17.74 4.96
N GLU A 221 27.63 17.80 4.57
CA GLU A 221 28.07 17.76 3.18
C GLU A 221 27.66 16.47 2.47
N ALA A 222 27.76 15.33 3.16
CA ALA A 222 27.31 14.04 2.63
C ALA A 222 25.81 14.03 2.33
N CYS A 223 24.98 14.62 3.21
CA CYS A 223 23.54 14.73 2.96
C CYS A 223 23.24 15.51 1.68
N ASP A 224 23.86 16.66 1.48
CA ASP A 224 23.68 17.46 0.25
C ASP A 224 24.20 16.73 -1.00
N ALA A 225 25.35 16.06 -0.91
CA ALA A 225 25.92 15.26 -2.00
C ALA A 225 25.04 14.06 -2.39
N LEU A 226 24.42 13.38 -1.43
CA LEU A 226 23.50 12.25 -1.67
C LEU A 226 22.22 12.72 -2.38
N LEU A 227 21.65 13.84 -1.99
CA LEU A 227 20.50 14.44 -2.66
C LEU A 227 20.83 14.87 -4.10
N ALA A 228 21.97 15.53 -4.30
CA ALA A 228 22.46 15.95 -5.62
C ALA A 228 22.71 14.74 -6.54
N ARG A 229 23.29 13.65 -6.00
CA ARG A 229 23.50 12.40 -6.72
C ARG A 229 22.20 11.77 -7.20
N THR A 230 21.21 11.65 -6.32
CA THR A 230 19.87 11.14 -6.69
C THR A 230 19.22 12.03 -7.74
N ARG A 231 19.25 13.36 -7.58
CA ARG A 231 18.73 14.30 -8.55
C ARG A 231 19.32 14.10 -9.95
N THR A 232 20.65 14.03 -10.03
CA THR A 232 21.37 13.81 -11.30
C THR A 232 21.00 12.48 -11.94
N SER A 233 20.91 11.40 -11.15
CA SER A 233 20.52 10.07 -11.63
C SER A 233 19.08 10.07 -12.17
N ILE A 234 18.13 10.66 -11.46
CA ILE A 234 16.73 10.76 -11.89
C ILE A 234 16.57 11.59 -13.17
N ILE A 235 17.27 12.72 -13.29
CA ILE A 235 17.32 13.50 -14.55
C ILE A 235 17.83 12.63 -15.71
N GLY A 236 18.89 11.85 -15.47
CA GLY A 236 19.42 10.90 -16.46
C GLY A 236 18.37 9.88 -16.91
N LEU A 237 17.64 9.27 -15.95
CA LEU A 237 16.57 8.32 -16.26
C LEU A 237 15.41 8.99 -17.02
N ILE A 238 14.97 10.18 -16.59
CA ILE A 238 13.89 10.92 -17.26
C ILE A 238 14.27 11.23 -18.71
N ARG A 239 15.49 11.74 -18.96
CA ARG A 239 15.97 12.05 -20.32
C ARG A 239 16.09 10.82 -21.21
N GLN A 240 16.58 9.72 -20.65
CA GLN A 240 16.82 8.47 -21.38
C GLN A 240 15.53 7.73 -21.74
N LEU A 241 14.54 7.74 -20.86
CA LEU A 241 13.40 6.83 -20.93
C LEU A 241 12.12 7.51 -21.42
N ILE A 242 11.93 8.80 -21.11
CA ILE A 242 10.66 9.48 -21.37
C ILE A 242 10.83 10.45 -22.53
N PRO A 243 10.16 10.20 -23.69
CA PRO A 243 10.19 11.11 -24.83
C PRO A 243 9.67 12.50 -24.48
N GLU A 244 10.31 13.57 -25.00
CA GLU A 244 9.99 14.95 -24.66
C GLU A 244 8.64 15.43 -25.18
N ASP A 245 8.25 14.96 -26.37
CA ASP A 245 7.03 15.42 -27.06
C ASP A 245 5.82 14.49 -26.84
N GLN A 246 5.91 13.57 -25.89
CA GLN A 246 4.86 12.58 -25.64
C GLN A 246 4.12 12.85 -24.33
N ARG A 247 2.81 13.13 -24.44
CA ARG A 247 1.89 13.15 -23.30
C ARG A 247 1.15 11.82 -23.25
N CYS A 248 1.38 11.05 -22.17
CA CYS A 248 0.74 9.76 -21.92
C CYS A 248 -0.39 9.93 -20.93
N GLU A 249 -1.56 9.36 -21.22
CA GLU A 249 -2.72 9.40 -20.32
C GLU A 249 -3.25 7.99 -20.06
N PHE A 250 -3.71 7.76 -18.84
CA PHE A 250 -4.40 6.53 -18.45
C PHE A 250 -5.43 6.81 -17.37
N GLU A 251 -6.47 5.97 -17.31
CA GLU A 251 -7.47 5.99 -16.24
C GLU A 251 -7.81 4.57 -15.81
N ASP A 252 -8.07 4.39 -14.52
CA ASP A 252 -8.57 3.16 -13.92
C ASP A 252 -9.57 3.50 -12.81
N PHE A 253 -10.24 2.48 -12.27
CA PHE A 253 -11.36 2.65 -11.36
C PHE A 253 -11.17 1.82 -10.09
N THR A 254 -11.58 2.35 -8.94
CA THR A 254 -11.88 1.57 -7.75
C THR A 254 -13.37 1.25 -7.70
N ASP A 255 -13.75 0.14 -7.06
CA ASP A 255 -15.11 -0.40 -7.13
C ASP A 255 -16.18 0.54 -6.60
N ASP A 256 -16.04 0.97 -5.34
CA ASP A 256 -17.06 1.79 -4.67
C ASP A 256 -16.52 2.48 -3.40
N ASP A 257 -17.31 3.43 -2.88
CA ASP A 257 -16.99 4.21 -1.68
C ASP A 257 -17.47 3.58 -0.35
N GLY A 258 -17.98 2.36 -0.36
CA GLY A 258 -18.59 1.73 0.81
C GLY A 258 -20.06 2.10 1.05
N LEU A 259 -20.58 3.15 0.40
CA LEU A 259 -21.96 3.64 0.51
C LEU A 259 -22.81 3.34 -0.73
N GLY A 260 -22.22 2.72 -1.75
CA GLY A 260 -22.90 2.36 -3.01
C GLY A 260 -22.68 3.36 -4.13
N ASN A 261 -21.73 4.29 -4.00
CA ASN A 261 -21.30 5.15 -5.09
C ASN A 261 -20.03 4.59 -5.72
N GLY A 262 -20.03 4.42 -7.03
CA GLY A 262 -18.87 3.90 -7.78
C GLY A 262 -19.31 3.33 -9.13
N PRO A 263 -18.40 2.88 -9.97
CA PRO A 263 -16.92 2.98 -9.83
C PRO A 263 -16.41 4.43 -9.80
N ILE A 264 -15.29 4.63 -9.09
CA ILE A 264 -14.66 5.95 -8.90
C ILE A 264 -13.38 6.00 -9.74
N LYS A 265 -13.28 7.02 -10.60
CA LYS A 265 -12.21 7.15 -11.57
C LYS A 265 -10.99 7.88 -11.01
N LEU A 266 -9.81 7.32 -11.28
CA LEU A 266 -8.52 8.00 -11.22
C LEU A 266 -7.97 8.18 -12.62
N LYS A 267 -7.51 9.39 -12.94
CA LYS A 267 -6.92 9.71 -14.24
C LYS A 267 -5.58 10.43 -14.03
N LEU A 268 -4.57 10.04 -14.79
CA LEU A 268 -3.26 10.67 -14.81
C LEU A 268 -2.82 10.96 -16.24
N ALA A 269 -2.28 12.15 -16.44
CA ALA A 269 -1.47 12.48 -17.59
C ALA A 269 -0.02 12.70 -17.15
N MET A 270 0.93 12.18 -17.91
CA MET A 270 2.37 12.32 -17.65
C MET A 270 3.09 12.77 -18.92
N TRP A 271 4.02 13.72 -18.79
CA TRP A 271 4.89 14.15 -19.87
C TRP A 271 6.20 14.70 -19.31
N ARG A 272 7.19 14.83 -20.18
CA ARG A 272 8.47 15.43 -19.87
C ARG A 272 8.57 16.82 -20.48
N GLU A 273 9.17 17.76 -19.75
CA GLU A 273 9.62 19.07 -20.23
C GLU A 273 11.09 19.26 -19.81
N GLY A 274 12.01 19.20 -20.78
CA GLY A 274 13.44 19.28 -20.49
C GLY A 274 13.90 18.20 -19.52
N ASP A 275 14.29 18.59 -18.32
CA ASP A 275 14.76 17.72 -17.23
C ASP A 275 13.66 17.29 -16.24
N SER A 276 12.47 17.86 -16.41
CA SER A 276 11.37 17.71 -15.47
C SER A 276 10.33 16.70 -15.96
N LEU A 277 9.81 15.92 -15.02
CA LEU A 277 8.64 15.05 -15.21
C LEU A 277 7.40 15.71 -14.62
N HIS A 278 6.35 15.80 -15.41
CA HIS A 278 5.07 16.36 -15.00
C HIS A 278 4.01 15.27 -14.87
N LEU A 279 3.28 15.30 -13.77
CA LEU A 279 2.18 14.41 -13.44
C LEU A 279 0.94 15.25 -13.17
N ASP A 280 -0.10 15.09 -13.98
CA ASP A 280 -1.34 15.86 -13.89
C ASP A 280 -2.51 14.90 -13.65
N TRP A 281 -3.09 14.94 -12.46
CA TRP A 281 -4.25 14.15 -12.05
C TRP A 281 -5.60 14.80 -12.42
N ALA A 282 -5.60 15.80 -13.28
CA ALA A 282 -6.83 16.42 -13.77
C ALA A 282 -7.72 15.40 -14.49
N GLY A 283 -9.02 15.40 -14.16
CA GLY A 283 -9.99 14.42 -14.63
C GLY A 283 -10.21 13.23 -13.71
N THR A 284 -9.48 13.14 -12.59
CA THR A 284 -9.83 12.28 -11.45
C THR A 284 -11.15 12.75 -10.84
N ASP A 285 -12.00 11.81 -10.41
CA ASP A 285 -13.32 12.14 -9.85
C ASP A 285 -13.21 12.99 -8.57
N ALA A 286 -14.27 13.73 -8.29
CA ALA A 286 -14.42 14.49 -7.06
C ALA A 286 -14.39 13.59 -5.83
N GLN A 287 -14.06 14.17 -4.66
CA GLN A 287 -14.20 13.47 -3.38
C GLN A 287 -15.60 12.86 -3.23
N VAL A 288 -15.65 11.68 -2.62
CA VAL A 288 -16.88 10.92 -2.42
C VAL A 288 -17.36 10.99 -0.96
N PRO A 289 -18.67 10.74 -0.71
CA PRO A 289 -19.20 10.74 0.65
C PRO A 289 -18.61 9.65 1.55
N GLY A 290 -18.21 8.50 0.97
CA GLY A 290 -17.64 7.38 1.71
C GLY A 290 -16.13 7.51 1.95
N PRO A 291 -15.54 6.66 2.81
CA PRO A 291 -14.23 6.86 3.40
C PRO A 291 -13.05 6.41 2.52
N VAL A 292 -13.23 6.28 1.22
CA VAL A 292 -12.16 5.86 0.29
C VAL A 292 -11.32 7.03 -0.23
N ASN A 293 -11.64 8.27 0.17
CA ASN A 293 -10.82 9.41 -0.20
C ASN A 293 -9.39 9.25 0.32
N PHE A 294 -8.42 9.74 -0.43
CA PHE A 294 -7.00 9.62 -0.13
C PHE A 294 -6.36 11.00 -0.04
N LEU A 295 -5.82 11.34 1.11
CA LEU A 295 -5.09 12.58 1.32
C LEU A 295 -3.63 12.26 1.62
N LEU A 296 -2.75 12.81 0.80
CA LEU A 296 -1.31 12.68 0.98
C LEU A 296 -0.64 13.99 0.58
N ASN A 297 0.48 14.33 1.22
CA ASN A 297 1.21 15.53 0.87
C ASN A 297 1.87 15.41 -0.52
N LYS A 298 2.27 16.55 -1.06
CA LYS A 298 2.82 16.63 -2.42
C LYS A 298 4.12 15.84 -2.57
N GLU A 299 4.98 15.88 -1.57
CA GLU A 299 6.28 15.21 -1.53
C GLU A 299 6.12 13.69 -1.66
N MET A 300 5.12 13.12 -0.98
CA MET A 300 4.79 11.70 -1.07
C MET A 300 4.21 11.33 -2.44
N PHE A 301 3.44 12.21 -3.11
CA PHE A 301 3.02 11.98 -4.50
C PHE A 301 4.20 12.03 -5.48
N GLN A 302 5.16 12.92 -5.28
CA GLN A 302 6.41 12.95 -6.06
C GLN A 302 7.20 11.65 -5.87
N MET A 303 7.26 11.16 -4.63
CA MET A 303 7.89 9.91 -4.27
C MET A 303 7.34 8.72 -5.07
N PHE A 304 6.03 8.58 -5.20
CA PHE A 304 5.45 7.47 -5.96
C PHE A 304 5.97 7.41 -7.40
N ALA A 305 6.12 8.55 -8.08
CA ALA A 305 6.71 8.59 -9.40
C ALA A 305 8.20 8.22 -9.39
N GLY A 306 8.95 8.73 -8.41
CA GLY A 306 10.38 8.42 -8.25
C GLY A 306 10.63 6.93 -7.99
N VAL A 307 9.82 6.29 -7.15
CA VAL A 307 9.91 4.84 -6.86
C VAL A 307 9.76 4.01 -8.13
N PHE A 308 8.81 4.34 -9.02
CA PHE A 308 8.66 3.60 -10.28
C PHE A 308 9.91 3.67 -11.15
N LEU A 309 10.50 4.86 -11.29
CA LEU A 309 11.73 5.03 -12.07
C LEU A 309 12.90 4.24 -11.46
N ILE A 310 13.11 4.36 -10.15
CA ILE A 310 14.19 3.69 -9.44
C ILE A 310 13.97 2.17 -9.48
N SER A 311 12.83 1.69 -9.01
CA SER A 311 12.59 0.24 -8.85
C SER A 311 12.55 -0.51 -10.18
N ALA A 312 12.02 0.12 -11.25
CA ALA A 312 11.88 -0.53 -12.54
C ALA A 312 13.17 -0.47 -13.38
N VAL A 313 14.03 0.51 -13.16
CA VAL A 313 15.16 0.79 -14.06
C VAL A 313 16.52 0.64 -13.38
N ASP A 314 16.74 1.32 -12.28
CA ASP A 314 18.00 1.27 -11.53
C ASP A 314 17.80 1.29 -10.01
N PRO A 315 17.61 0.11 -9.39
CA PRO A 315 17.39 0.00 -7.96
C PRO A 315 18.64 0.32 -7.11
N THR A 316 19.76 0.67 -7.73
CA THR A 316 20.97 1.09 -7.00
C THR A 316 20.92 2.56 -6.60
N ILE A 317 20.07 3.36 -7.22
CA ILE A 317 19.87 4.76 -6.88
C ILE A 317 19.29 4.87 -5.47
N LEU A 318 19.94 5.67 -4.61
CA LEU A 318 19.43 5.92 -3.26
C LEU A 318 18.09 6.66 -3.34
N PHE A 319 17.09 6.10 -2.68
CA PHE A 319 15.77 6.69 -2.61
C PHE A 319 15.75 7.82 -1.56
N ASN A 320 15.67 9.06 -2.01
CA ASN A 320 15.61 10.27 -1.18
C ASN A 320 14.95 11.45 -1.90
N ASP A 321 14.75 12.58 -1.24
CA ASP A 321 14.05 13.76 -1.78
C ASP A 321 14.84 14.54 -2.87
N GLY A 322 15.97 14.04 -3.34
CA GLY A 322 16.71 14.64 -4.45
C GLY A 322 15.93 14.74 -5.77
N TYR A 323 14.86 13.95 -5.93
CA TYR A 323 13.96 14.04 -7.09
C TYR A 323 12.88 15.13 -6.97
N ALA A 324 12.66 15.71 -5.78
CA ALA A 324 11.54 16.63 -5.53
C ALA A 324 11.49 17.83 -6.47
N ASP A 325 12.66 18.37 -6.84
CA ASP A 325 12.76 19.51 -7.74
C ASP A 325 12.51 19.18 -9.21
N VAL A 326 12.55 17.91 -9.58
CA VAL A 326 12.45 17.48 -11.00
C VAL A 326 11.14 16.74 -11.30
N ILE A 327 10.36 16.37 -10.29
CA ILE A 327 9.03 15.75 -10.44
C ILE A 327 7.95 16.73 -9.99
N HIS A 328 7.17 17.22 -10.95
CA HIS A 328 6.09 18.18 -10.69
C HIS A 328 4.75 17.48 -10.69
N VAL A 329 3.97 17.68 -9.63
CA VAL A 329 2.66 17.03 -9.45
C VAL A 329 1.56 18.08 -9.34
N ASN A 330 0.52 17.95 -10.18
CA ASN A 330 -0.73 18.68 -10.07
C ASN A 330 -1.84 17.75 -9.60
N ILE A 331 -2.43 18.04 -8.43
CA ILE A 331 -3.52 17.27 -7.83
C ILE A 331 -4.71 18.21 -7.64
N PRO A 332 -5.84 17.99 -8.35
CA PRO A 332 -7.02 18.86 -8.23
C PRO A 332 -7.57 18.87 -6.81
N GLU A 333 -7.73 20.05 -6.27
CA GLU A 333 -8.35 20.24 -4.95
C GLU A 333 -9.82 19.80 -4.95
N GLY A 334 -10.25 19.07 -3.93
CA GLY A 334 -11.59 18.50 -3.84
C GLY A 334 -11.80 17.25 -4.67
N SER A 335 -10.73 16.68 -5.26
CA SER A 335 -10.77 15.35 -5.86
C SER A 335 -10.67 14.25 -4.79
N VAL A 336 -10.95 13.00 -5.18
CA VAL A 336 -10.85 11.84 -4.29
C VAL A 336 -9.42 11.62 -3.74
N ILE A 337 -8.39 12.17 -4.41
CA ILE A 337 -6.97 12.11 -4.00
C ILE A 337 -6.43 13.42 -3.39
N ARG A 338 -7.27 14.43 -3.24
CA ARG A 338 -7.03 15.66 -2.47
C ARG A 338 -8.34 16.21 -1.92
N PRO A 339 -9.01 15.43 -1.05
CA PRO A 339 -10.31 15.80 -0.51
C PRO A 339 -10.19 16.99 0.46
N LYS A 340 -11.31 17.67 0.66
CA LYS A 340 -11.47 18.73 1.65
C LYS A 340 -12.10 18.17 2.93
N ALA A 341 -11.61 18.64 4.07
CA ALA A 341 -12.24 18.32 5.35
C ALA A 341 -13.73 18.71 5.34
N PRO A 342 -14.60 17.94 6.00
CA PRO A 342 -14.31 16.79 6.86
C PRO A 342 -14.47 15.42 6.15
N ALA A 343 -14.15 15.30 4.85
CA ALA A 343 -14.30 14.04 4.12
C ALA A 343 -13.58 12.87 4.84
N PRO A 344 -14.19 11.69 4.90
CA PRO A 344 -13.61 10.54 5.59
C PRO A 344 -12.50 9.89 4.74
N LEU A 345 -11.51 9.25 5.41
CA LEU A 345 -10.26 8.75 4.81
C LEU A 345 -9.94 7.29 5.19
N SER A 346 -10.71 6.64 6.08
CA SER A 346 -10.30 5.38 6.71
C SER A 346 -9.98 4.26 5.72
N ASN A 347 -10.67 4.20 4.57
CA ASN A 347 -10.50 3.17 3.54
C ASN A 347 -9.67 3.63 2.32
N ARG A 348 -8.80 4.61 2.49
CA ARG A 348 -7.97 5.21 1.44
C ARG A 348 -7.13 4.21 0.64
N LEU A 349 -6.82 3.04 1.22
CA LEU A 349 -5.90 2.04 0.65
C LEU A 349 -6.37 1.55 -0.74
N VAL A 350 -7.68 1.48 -0.98
CA VAL A 350 -8.23 1.06 -2.28
C VAL A 350 -7.93 2.10 -3.38
N VAL A 351 -8.06 3.39 -3.09
CA VAL A 351 -7.69 4.48 -4.01
C VAL A 351 -6.18 4.53 -4.22
N MET A 352 -5.40 4.37 -3.14
CA MET A 352 -3.94 4.34 -3.21
C MET A 352 -3.44 3.20 -4.11
N ALA A 353 -4.00 2.00 -4.02
CA ALA A 353 -3.65 0.88 -4.90
C ALA A 353 -3.92 1.21 -6.38
N ARG A 354 -5.06 1.85 -6.68
CA ARG A 354 -5.39 2.29 -8.06
C ARG A 354 -4.44 3.37 -8.56
N LEU A 355 -3.98 4.25 -7.68
CA LEU A 355 -3.00 5.28 -8.04
C LEU A 355 -1.71 4.65 -8.58
N PHE A 356 -1.22 3.58 -7.98
CA PHE A 356 -0.05 2.85 -8.47
C PHE A 356 -0.31 2.17 -9.81
N ASP A 357 -1.48 1.58 -10.03
CA ASP A 357 -1.83 0.97 -11.32
C ASP A 357 -1.87 2.01 -12.44
N VAL A 358 -2.45 3.18 -12.16
CA VAL A 358 -2.50 4.29 -13.13
C VAL A 358 -1.09 4.82 -13.43
N LEU A 359 -0.24 4.97 -12.42
CA LEU A 359 1.18 5.33 -12.59
C LEU A 359 1.92 4.30 -13.44
N GLY A 360 1.81 3.01 -13.12
CA GLY A 360 2.42 1.92 -13.89
C GLY A 360 2.03 1.95 -15.36
N ALA A 361 0.75 2.18 -15.64
CA ALA A 361 0.23 2.23 -17.00
C ALA A 361 0.74 3.44 -17.81
N VAL A 362 0.84 4.63 -17.23
CA VAL A 362 1.39 5.80 -17.95
C VAL A 362 2.88 5.63 -18.20
N TYR A 363 3.64 5.04 -17.27
CA TYR A 363 5.03 4.66 -17.52
C TYR A 363 5.15 3.63 -18.63
N ALA A 364 4.30 2.59 -18.65
CA ALA A 364 4.27 1.60 -19.73
C ALA A 364 4.10 2.28 -21.11
N LYS A 365 3.19 3.25 -21.21
CA LYS A 365 2.97 4.02 -22.44
C LYS A 365 4.16 4.91 -22.82
N ALA A 366 4.81 5.54 -21.84
CA ALA A 366 5.90 6.48 -22.08
C ALA A 366 7.22 5.78 -22.43
N ILE A 367 7.53 4.67 -21.76
CA ILE A 367 8.81 3.96 -21.90
C ILE A 367 8.81 3.04 -23.13
N GLY A 368 7.65 2.75 -23.74
CA GLY A 368 7.54 1.91 -24.93
C GLY A 368 7.71 0.41 -24.67
N PHE A 369 7.90 0.00 -23.40
CA PHE A 369 7.76 -1.38 -22.96
C PHE A 369 6.82 -1.45 -21.75
N ASN A 370 6.14 -2.57 -21.61
CA ASN A 370 5.14 -2.71 -20.57
C ASN A 370 5.80 -2.95 -19.22
N VAL A 371 5.54 -2.06 -18.27
CA VAL A 371 6.14 -2.14 -16.94
C VAL A 371 5.49 -3.25 -16.13
N SER A 372 4.17 -3.28 -16.06
CA SER A 372 3.43 -4.35 -15.36
C SER A 372 1.95 -4.33 -15.70
N GLY A 373 1.27 -5.46 -15.47
CA GLY A 373 -0.17 -5.50 -15.34
C GLY A 373 -0.64 -4.79 -14.06
N SER A 374 -1.92 -4.89 -13.73
CA SER A 374 -2.49 -4.29 -12.53
C SER A 374 -2.43 -5.22 -11.31
N TYR A 375 -2.28 -4.62 -10.13
CA TYR A 375 -2.24 -5.30 -8.84
C TYR A 375 -3.60 -5.85 -8.41
N GLY A 376 -3.58 -6.99 -7.74
CA GLY A 376 -4.78 -7.63 -7.22
C GLY A 376 -5.49 -6.85 -6.11
N THR A 377 -4.85 -6.46 -5.07
CA THR A 377 -5.31 -5.57 -3.98
C THR A 377 -4.78 -6.02 -2.61
N SER A 378 -4.94 -5.19 -1.58
CA SER A 378 -4.56 -5.48 -0.20
C SER A 378 -5.76 -5.24 0.74
N PRO A 379 -6.66 -6.24 0.90
CA PRO A 379 -7.80 -6.10 1.79
C PRO A 379 -7.39 -6.04 3.27
N ASN A 380 -8.08 -5.21 4.05
CA ASN A 380 -8.02 -5.23 5.50
C ASN A 380 -9.19 -6.02 6.06
N PHE A 381 -8.92 -6.88 7.03
CA PHE A 381 -9.90 -7.69 7.76
C PHE A 381 -9.78 -7.45 9.25
N VAL A 382 -10.90 -7.17 9.91
CA VAL A 382 -11.02 -6.98 11.37
C VAL A 382 -12.07 -7.94 11.89
N TYR A 383 -11.76 -8.64 12.99
CA TYR A 383 -12.71 -9.41 13.77
C TYR A 383 -12.63 -9.00 15.22
N SER A 384 -13.78 -8.66 15.81
CA SER A 384 -13.87 -8.15 17.18
C SER A 384 -15.06 -8.73 17.92
N GLY A 385 -14.98 -8.76 19.24
CA GLY A 385 -16.04 -9.28 20.10
C GLY A 385 -15.62 -9.40 21.56
N VAL A 386 -16.31 -10.29 22.28
CA VAL A 386 -16.02 -10.59 23.69
C VAL A 386 -15.82 -12.09 23.83
N LYS A 387 -14.71 -12.51 24.43
CA LYS A 387 -14.41 -13.92 24.72
C LYS A 387 -15.37 -14.47 25.80
N ARG A 388 -15.42 -15.79 25.93
CA ARG A 388 -16.28 -16.47 26.93
C ARG A 388 -15.96 -16.08 28.39
N ASP A 389 -14.75 -15.62 28.67
CA ASP A 389 -14.31 -15.12 29.99
C ASP A 389 -14.64 -13.64 30.23
N GLY A 390 -15.28 -12.96 29.26
CA GLY A 390 -15.66 -11.55 29.34
C GLY A 390 -14.60 -10.60 28.85
N GLU A 391 -13.42 -11.07 28.43
CA GLU A 391 -12.37 -10.23 27.89
C GLU A 391 -12.70 -9.80 26.45
N PRO A 392 -12.64 -8.50 26.13
CA PRO A 392 -12.80 -8.03 24.76
C PRO A 392 -11.61 -8.48 23.91
N PHE A 393 -11.86 -8.74 22.63
CA PHE A 393 -10.81 -9.01 21.66
C PHE A 393 -11.04 -8.22 20.37
N GLN A 394 -9.95 -7.91 19.72
CA GLN A 394 -9.93 -7.36 18.37
C GLN A 394 -8.67 -7.84 17.66
N THR A 395 -8.81 -8.34 16.44
CA THR A 395 -7.69 -8.61 15.58
C THR A 395 -7.83 -7.82 14.29
N MET A 396 -6.71 -7.49 13.67
CA MET A 396 -6.64 -6.87 12.35
C MET A 396 -5.57 -7.59 11.53
N GLU A 397 -5.86 -7.80 10.26
CA GLU A 397 -4.95 -8.43 9.31
C GLU A 397 -5.09 -7.79 7.93
N ILE A 398 -3.96 -7.57 7.25
CA ILE A 398 -3.91 -7.21 5.83
C ILE A 398 -3.70 -8.51 5.05
N LEU A 399 -4.57 -8.76 4.07
CA LEU A 399 -4.45 -9.84 3.10
C LEU A 399 -3.84 -9.31 1.80
N TYR A 400 -3.39 -10.19 0.93
CA TYR A 400 -2.72 -9.80 -0.31
C TYR A 400 -3.33 -10.50 -1.51
N GLY A 401 -3.50 -9.76 -2.61
CA GLY A 401 -3.80 -10.30 -3.93
C GLY A 401 -2.53 -10.72 -4.67
N GLY A 402 -2.65 -10.95 -5.97
CA GLY A 402 -1.50 -11.23 -6.82
C GLY A 402 -0.69 -9.97 -7.14
N ILE A 403 0.63 -10.09 -7.23
CA ILE A 403 1.51 -9.07 -7.82
C ILE A 403 1.48 -9.23 -9.35
N PRO A 404 1.40 -8.14 -10.13
CA PRO A 404 1.35 -8.24 -11.58
C PRO A 404 2.64 -8.79 -12.19
N ALA A 405 2.51 -9.36 -13.38
CA ALA A 405 3.64 -9.74 -14.20
C ALA A 405 4.39 -8.51 -14.72
N ILE A 406 5.66 -8.70 -15.03
CA ILE A 406 6.49 -7.76 -15.80
C ILE A 406 7.14 -8.51 -16.97
N PRO A 407 7.60 -7.82 -18.03
CA PRO A 407 8.34 -8.49 -19.11
C PRO A 407 9.53 -9.27 -18.57
N GLY A 408 9.60 -10.55 -18.88
CA GLY A 408 10.67 -11.47 -18.44
C GLY A 408 10.41 -12.16 -17.11
N LYS A 409 9.33 -11.84 -16.37
CA LYS A 409 9.07 -12.43 -15.06
C LYS A 409 7.58 -12.57 -14.74
N ASP A 410 7.19 -13.77 -14.29
CA ASP A 410 5.85 -14.00 -13.75
C ASP A 410 5.61 -13.19 -12.48
N GLY A 411 4.35 -12.85 -12.22
CA GLY A 411 3.91 -12.21 -10.99
C GLY A 411 4.02 -13.12 -9.76
N LEU A 412 4.03 -12.53 -8.57
CA LEU A 412 4.10 -13.26 -7.32
C LEU A 412 2.68 -13.56 -6.79
N ASP A 413 2.50 -14.76 -6.26
CA ASP A 413 1.20 -15.21 -5.77
C ASP A 413 0.98 -14.74 -4.32
N GLY A 414 -0.17 -14.12 -4.03
CA GLY A 414 -0.56 -13.71 -2.69
C GLY A 414 0.50 -12.89 -1.95
N HIS A 415 1.04 -11.89 -2.60
CA HIS A 415 2.19 -11.13 -2.07
C HIS A 415 1.86 -9.64 -1.89
N SER A 416 2.48 -9.01 -0.89
CA SER A 416 2.34 -7.58 -0.66
C SER A 416 2.94 -6.77 -1.81
N TRP A 417 2.24 -5.70 -2.20
CA TRP A 417 2.79 -4.65 -3.05
C TRP A 417 3.83 -3.80 -2.32
N TRP A 418 3.63 -3.62 -1.02
CA TRP A 418 4.54 -2.85 -0.19
C TRP A 418 5.75 -3.71 0.22
N PRO A 419 6.96 -3.17 0.13
CA PRO A 419 8.13 -3.83 0.70
C PRO A 419 7.92 -4.13 2.19
N GLU A 420 8.41 -5.27 2.64
CA GLU A 420 8.46 -5.69 4.05
C GLU A 420 7.13 -6.07 4.72
N PHE A 421 5.97 -5.73 4.15
CA PHE A 421 4.70 -6.18 4.70
C PHE A 421 4.57 -7.71 4.63
N MET A 422 4.22 -8.32 5.77
CA MET A 422 4.08 -9.76 5.93
C MET A 422 2.65 -10.14 6.33
N ALA A 423 2.25 -11.38 6.02
CA ALA A 423 1.00 -11.93 6.52
C ALA A 423 1.13 -12.27 8.02
N VAL A 424 0.06 -12.10 8.78
CA VAL A 424 0.01 -12.58 10.17
C VAL A 424 0.04 -14.10 10.16
N PRO A 425 0.95 -14.76 10.90
CA PRO A 425 0.98 -16.22 10.99
C PRO A 425 -0.34 -16.78 11.52
N ALA A 426 -0.84 -17.88 10.91
CA ALA A 426 -2.07 -18.52 11.33
C ALA A 426 -2.01 -18.95 12.80
N GLU A 427 -0.87 -19.45 13.25
CA GLU A 427 -0.62 -19.88 14.63
C GLU A 427 -0.76 -18.72 15.63
N TYR A 428 -0.35 -17.51 15.24
CA TYR A 428 -0.54 -16.32 16.05
C TYR A 428 -2.03 -15.99 16.18
N MET A 429 -2.76 -15.98 15.06
CA MET A 429 -4.19 -15.70 15.03
C MET A 429 -4.96 -16.69 15.90
N GLU A 430 -4.70 -17.97 15.75
CA GLU A 430 -5.37 -19.06 16.49
C GLU A 430 -5.03 -19.08 17.99
N THR A 431 -3.83 -18.61 18.36
CA THR A 431 -3.38 -18.58 19.76
C THR A 431 -4.03 -17.45 20.54
N TYR A 432 -4.16 -16.27 19.94
CA TYR A 432 -4.56 -15.06 20.66
C TYR A 432 -6.02 -14.66 20.46
N TYR A 433 -6.66 -15.14 19.38
CA TYR A 433 -8.03 -14.77 19.02
C TYR A 433 -8.93 -16.00 18.86
N PRO A 434 -10.25 -15.88 19.12
CA PRO A 434 -11.17 -17.00 19.04
C PRO A 434 -11.56 -17.31 17.59
N LEU A 435 -10.60 -17.68 16.77
CA LEU A 435 -10.78 -18.10 15.39
C LEU A 435 -9.80 -19.21 15.01
N LEU A 436 -10.12 -19.95 13.96
CA LEU A 436 -9.22 -20.90 13.29
C LEU A 436 -9.08 -20.52 11.82
N VAL A 437 -7.95 -20.83 11.22
CA VAL A 437 -7.69 -20.71 9.80
C VAL A 437 -7.85 -22.10 9.17
N ASP A 438 -9.04 -22.40 8.67
CA ASP A 438 -9.36 -23.73 8.09
C ASP A 438 -8.62 -23.97 6.76
N GLU A 439 -8.32 -22.91 6.01
CA GLU A 439 -7.57 -22.97 4.75
C GLU A 439 -6.78 -21.67 4.55
N TYR A 440 -5.55 -21.80 4.09
CA TYR A 440 -4.73 -20.70 3.57
C TYR A 440 -3.94 -21.22 2.38
N SER A 441 -4.41 -20.91 1.19
CA SER A 441 -3.90 -21.47 -0.06
C SER A 441 -3.85 -20.40 -1.16
N VAL A 442 -3.10 -20.68 -2.21
CA VAL A 442 -3.21 -19.91 -3.46
C VAL A 442 -4.56 -20.21 -4.10
N ARG A 443 -5.21 -19.20 -4.66
CA ARG A 443 -6.47 -19.34 -5.40
C ARG A 443 -6.17 -19.74 -6.85
N PRO A 444 -6.46 -20.98 -7.28
CA PRO A 444 -6.23 -21.41 -8.66
C PRO A 444 -6.99 -20.55 -9.66
N ASP A 445 -6.48 -20.41 -10.88
CA ASP A 445 -7.10 -19.71 -12.01
C ASP A 445 -7.43 -18.23 -11.75
N SER A 446 -6.84 -17.64 -10.71
CA SER A 446 -7.07 -16.23 -10.40
C SER A 446 -6.05 -15.28 -11.07
N CYS A 447 -4.92 -15.79 -11.51
CA CYS A 447 -3.90 -15.00 -12.22
C CYS A 447 -4.33 -14.65 -13.64
N GLY A 448 -4.01 -13.45 -14.10
CA GLY A 448 -4.15 -13.06 -15.50
C GLY A 448 -3.17 -13.84 -16.39
N ALA A 449 -3.67 -14.48 -17.44
CA ALA A 449 -2.85 -15.20 -18.40
C ALA A 449 -2.00 -14.22 -19.23
N GLY A 450 -0.81 -14.66 -19.66
CA GLY A 450 0.12 -13.88 -20.46
C GLY A 450 1.31 -14.74 -20.88
N GLN A 451 2.20 -14.20 -21.70
CA GLN A 451 3.54 -14.77 -21.88
C GLN A 451 4.21 -14.87 -20.51
N PHE A 452 4.01 -13.83 -19.67
CA PHE A 452 4.29 -13.83 -18.24
C PHE A 452 2.97 -13.71 -17.50
N ARG A 453 2.63 -14.71 -16.66
CA ARG A 453 1.37 -14.70 -15.92
C ARG A 453 1.40 -13.72 -14.76
N GLY A 454 0.27 -13.08 -14.47
CA GLY A 454 0.07 -12.37 -13.21
C GLY A 454 0.20 -13.31 -12.01
N GLY A 455 0.38 -12.77 -10.82
CA GLY A 455 0.29 -13.54 -9.58
C GLY A 455 -1.14 -13.96 -9.28
N CYS A 456 -1.30 -15.15 -8.70
CA CYS A 456 -2.60 -15.58 -8.18
C CYS A 456 -2.93 -14.84 -6.88
N GLY A 457 -4.22 -14.64 -6.62
CA GLY A 457 -4.72 -14.28 -5.30
C GLY A 457 -4.63 -15.44 -4.32
N ILE A 458 -5.05 -15.20 -3.09
CA ILE A 458 -5.16 -16.22 -2.05
C ILE A 458 -6.62 -16.57 -1.75
N LYS A 459 -6.81 -17.77 -1.20
CA LYS A 459 -8.02 -18.19 -0.53
C LYS A 459 -7.70 -18.42 0.94
N LYS A 460 -8.36 -17.65 1.85
CA LYS A 460 -8.24 -17.81 3.28
C LYS A 460 -9.62 -18.04 3.88
N VAL A 461 -9.76 -19.10 4.68
CA VAL A 461 -11.03 -19.46 5.32
C VAL A 461 -10.86 -19.33 6.82
N TYR A 462 -11.56 -18.37 7.39
CA TYR A 462 -11.65 -18.18 8.84
C TYR A 462 -12.88 -18.91 9.38
N ARG A 463 -12.72 -19.64 10.47
CA ARG A 463 -13.82 -20.20 11.26
C ARG A 463 -13.87 -19.51 12.61
N PHE A 464 -15.01 -18.93 12.95
CA PHE A 464 -15.17 -18.19 14.20
C PHE A 464 -15.51 -19.14 15.36
N LEU A 465 -14.85 -18.95 16.50
CA LEU A 465 -15.02 -19.76 17.72
C LEU A 465 -15.77 -19.01 18.83
N ALA A 466 -16.15 -17.76 18.57
CA ALA A 466 -16.98 -16.94 19.44
C ALA A 466 -17.88 -16.04 18.61
N ASP A 467 -18.97 -15.58 19.20
CA ASP A 467 -19.81 -14.54 18.61
C ASP A 467 -19.03 -13.22 18.56
N GLY A 468 -19.22 -12.48 17.47
CA GLY A 468 -18.52 -11.23 17.25
C GLY A 468 -19.02 -10.52 16.00
N ALA A 469 -18.20 -9.58 15.52
CA ALA A 469 -18.49 -8.84 14.31
C ALA A 469 -17.26 -8.77 13.41
N ILE A 470 -17.48 -8.80 12.11
CA ILE A 470 -16.43 -8.61 11.10
C ILE A 470 -16.63 -7.29 10.37
N THR A 471 -15.51 -6.62 10.15
CA THR A 471 -15.40 -5.45 9.29
C THR A 471 -14.26 -5.70 8.30
N TYR A 472 -14.45 -5.45 7.03
CA TYR A 472 -13.36 -5.49 6.06
C TYR A 472 -13.58 -4.51 4.93
N GLN A 473 -12.47 -4.12 4.31
CA GLN A 473 -12.42 -3.41 3.05
C GLN A 473 -11.63 -4.22 2.03
N ASP A 474 -12.10 -4.18 0.80
CA ASP A 474 -11.42 -4.75 -0.37
C ASP A 474 -11.77 -3.94 -1.62
N ASP A 475 -11.14 -4.29 -2.73
CA ASP A 475 -11.39 -3.73 -4.06
C ASP A 475 -11.34 -4.84 -5.11
N ARG A 476 -11.53 -4.53 -6.38
CA ARG A 476 -11.51 -5.51 -7.48
C ARG A 476 -12.57 -6.61 -7.34
N ALA A 477 -13.71 -6.32 -6.72
CA ALA A 477 -14.85 -7.23 -6.73
C ALA A 477 -15.71 -7.04 -7.99
N THR A 478 -15.76 -5.83 -8.52
CA THR A 478 -16.57 -5.45 -9.72
C THR A 478 -15.71 -4.96 -10.88
N THR A 479 -14.47 -4.57 -10.62
CA THR A 479 -13.45 -4.24 -11.62
C THR A 479 -12.38 -5.33 -11.67
N PHE A 480 -11.65 -5.44 -12.80
CA PHE A 480 -10.61 -6.46 -12.95
C PHE A 480 -9.21 -5.83 -12.95
N PRO A 481 -8.22 -6.48 -12.34
CA PRO A 481 -6.82 -6.10 -12.53
C PRO A 481 -6.42 -6.29 -14.01
N TYR A 482 -6.17 -5.20 -14.73
CA TYR A 482 -5.93 -5.24 -16.17
C TYR A 482 -4.65 -5.98 -16.54
N GLY A 483 -4.68 -6.66 -17.70
CA GLY A 483 -3.51 -7.19 -18.37
C GLY A 483 -2.91 -6.20 -19.36
N VAL A 484 -1.67 -6.44 -19.80
CA VAL A 484 -0.92 -5.52 -20.67
C VAL A 484 -0.30 -6.26 -21.85
N ALA A 485 -0.25 -5.61 -23.03
CA ALA A 485 0.37 -6.11 -24.26
C ALA A 485 -0.18 -7.49 -24.71
N GLY A 486 -1.48 -7.67 -24.62
CA GLY A 486 -2.15 -8.94 -24.93
C GLY A 486 -2.29 -9.89 -23.74
N GLY A 487 -1.72 -9.57 -22.60
CA GLY A 487 -1.99 -10.28 -21.35
C GLY A 487 -3.43 -10.07 -20.89
N ARG A 488 -3.98 -11.07 -20.18
CA ARG A 488 -5.35 -11.09 -19.70
C ARG A 488 -5.45 -10.46 -18.31
N PRO A 489 -6.64 -9.97 -17.92
CA PRO A 489 -6.89 -9.50 -16.56
C PRO A 489 -6.81 -10.63 -15.55
N GLY A 490 -6.48 -10.29 -14.30
CA GLY A 490 -6.64 -11.17 -13.15
C GLY A 490 -8.11 -11.34 -12.76
N ALA A 491 -8.44 -12.42 -12.05
CA ALA A 491 -9.79 -12.66 -11.54
C ALA A 491 -10.14 -11.65 -10.43
N SER A 492 -11.41 -11.26 -10.36
CA SER A 492 -11.96 -10.39 -9.32
C SER A 492 -11.92 -11.05 -7.95
N SER A 493 -11.95 -10.25 -6.88
CA SER A 493 -12.06 -10.72 -5.50
C SER A 493 -13.47 -11.21 -5.17
N LYS A 494 -13.59 -12.13 -4.19
CA LYS A 494 -14.88 -12.67 -3.75
C LYS A 494 -14.87 -12.98 -2.26
N LYS A 495 -15.98 -12.74 -1.58
CA LYS A 495 -16.18 -13.10 -0.17
C LYS A 495 -17.50 -13.81 0.01
N THR A 496 -17.49 -14.86 0.81
CA THR A 496 -18.69 -15.62 1.13
C THR A 496 -18.74 -15.92 2.62
N LEU A 497 -19.79 -15.47 3.29
CA LEU A 497 -20.10 -15.89 4.65
C LEU A 497 -20.87 -17.21 4.61
N VAL A 498 -20.36 -18.21 5.27
CA VAL A 498 -20.97 -19.54 5.41
C VAL A 498 -21.40 -19.70 6.85
N ARG A 499 -22.69 -19.73 7.11
CA ARG A 499 -23.26 -19.96 8.44
C ARG A 499 -23.01 -21.38 8.92
N ALA A 500 -23.07 -21.59 10.21
CA ALA A 500 -22.89 -22.92 10.81
C ALA A 500 -23.91 -23.96 10.30
N ASP A 501 -25.09 -23.55 9.87
CA ASP A 501 -26.12 -24.40 9.28
C ASP A 501 -25.90 -24.71 7.78
N GLY A 502 -24.85 -24.15 7.18
CA GLY A 502 -24.51 -24.31 5.78
C GLY A 502 -25.11 -23.26 4.83
N THR A 503 -25.92 -22.34 5.33
CA THR A 503 -26.43 -21.20 4.54
C THR A 503 -25.26 -20.32 4.08
N THR A 504 -25.29 -19.87 2.82
CA THR A 504 -24.25 -19.02 2.25
C THR A 504 -24.77 -17.66 1.86
N VAL A 505 -23.99 -16.62 2.15
CA VAL A 505 -24.28 -15.23 1.79
C VAL A 505 -23.10 -14.65 1.04
N GLY A 506 -23.34 -14.18 -0.20
CA GLY A 506 -22.36 -13.39 -0.96
C GLY A 506 -22.18 -12.00 -0.32
N MET A 507 -20.94 -11.61 -0.11
CA MET A 507 -20.62 -10.39 0.62
C MET A 507 -20.03 -9.33 -0.34
N PRO A 508 -20.39 -8.04 -0.19
CA PRO A 508 -19.80 -6.97 -1.01
C PRO A 508 -18.30 -6.75 -0.68
N SER A 509 -17.65 -5.87 -1.45
CA SER A 509 -16.23 -5.53 -1.26
C SER A 509 -15.93 -4.90 0.11
N LYS A 510 -16.90 -4.23 0.72
CA LYS A 510 -16.75 -3.49 1.98
C LYS A 510 -17.92 -3.80 2.89
N VAL A 511 -17.65 -4.19 4.14
CA VAL A 511 -18.69 -4.45 5.15
C VAL A 511 -18.23 -3.93 6.51
N ARG A 512 -19.23 -3.53 7.34
CA ARG A 512 -19.02 -3.07 8.70
C ARG A 512 -19.88 -3.84 9.68
N ASP A 513 -19.26 -4.23 10.78
CA ASP A 513 -19.91 -4.82 11.97
C ASP A 513 -20.92 -5.92 11.63
N VAL A 514 -20.59 -6.75 10.62
CA VAL A 514 -21.44 -7.89 10.25
C VAL A 514 -21.36 -8.94 11.34
N PRO A 515 -22.49 -9.32 11.96
CA PRO A 515 -22.49 -10.31 13.03
C PRO A 515 -22.06 -11.68 12.48
N VAL A 516 -21.14 -12.31 13.19
CA VAL A 516 -20.72 -13.69 13.01
C VAL A 516 -20.88 -14.46 14.31
N TYR A 517 -21.19 -15.74 14.19
CA TYR A 517 -21.48 -16.61 15.33
C TYR A 517 -20.50 -17.77 15.38
N GLU A 518 -20.41 -18.42 16.57
CA GLU A 518 -19.58 -19.61 16.72
C GLU A 518 -19.94 -20.68 15.68
N GLY A 519 -18.93 -21.13 14.92
CA GLY A 519 -19.08 -22.11 13.84
C GLY A 519 -19.25 -21.53 12.44
N ASP A 520 -19.56 -20.24 12.31
CA ASP A 520 -19.58 -19.57 11.00
C ASP A 520 -18.19 -19.52 10.36
N ARG A 521 -18.15 -19.44 9.03
CA ARG A 521 -16.91 -19.29 8.25
C ARG A 521 -16.98 -18.11 7.33
N LEU A 522 -15.89 -17.36 7.22
CA LEU A 522 -15.69 -16.39 6.15
C LEU A 522 -14.69 -16.97 5.15
N VAL A 523 -15.15 -17.19 3.91
CA VAL A 523 -14.29 -17.54 2.78
C VAL A 523 -13.88 -16.24 2.10
N PHE A 524 -12.59 -15.91 2.18
CA PHE A 524 -12.01 -14.72 1.60
C PHE A 524 -11.12 -15.12 0.42
N GLU A 525 -11.52 -14.73 -0.78
CA GLU A 525 -10.79 -14.97 -2.03
C GLU A 525 -10.33 -13.61 -2.58
N THR A 526 -9.03 -13.34 -2.53
CA THR A 526 -8.48 -12.08 -3.04
C THR A 526 -8.36 -12.11 -4.56
N ALA A 527 -8.25 -10.93 -5.17
CA ALA A 527 -8.06 -10.80 -6.62
C ALA A 527 -6.67 -11.31 -7.05
N GLY A 528 -6.61 -11.89 -8.23
CA GLY A 528 -5.34 -12.11 -8.93
C GLY A 528 -4.81 -10.81 -9.52
N ALA A 529 -3.68 -10.86 -10.22
CA ALA A 529 -3.09 -9.71 -10.91
C ALA A 529 -3.06 -9.92 -12.42
N GLY A 530 -2.90 -8.83 -13.17
CA GLY A 530 -2.85 -8.85 -14.63
C GLY A 530 -1.59 -9.51 -15.19
N GLY A 531 -1.77 -10.24 -16.30
CA GLY A 531 -0.69 -10.83 -17.08
C GLY A 531 -0.05 -9.85 -18.07
N VAL A 532 1.08 -10.21 -18.64
CA VAL A 532 1.82 -9.43 -19.63
C VAL A 532 2.18 -10.28 -20.83
N GLY A 533 1.95 -9.75 -22.03
CA GLY A 533 2.28 -10.40 -23.29
C GLY A 533 1.27 -11.49 -23.72
N ASP A 534 1.41 -11.95 -24.93
CA ASP A 534 0.51 -12.95 -25.51
C ASP A 534 0.52 -14.29 -24.74
N PRO A 535 -0.61 -14.77 -24.19
CA PRO A 535 -0.66 -16.06 -23.52
C PRO A 535 -0.23 -17.24 -24.38
N LEU A 536 -0.40 -17.18 -25.72
CA LEU A 536 0.04 -18.23 -26.63
C LEU A 536 1.56 -18.29 -26.82
N GLU A 537 2.28 -17.25 -26.41
CA GLU A 537 3.76 -17.23 -26.45
C GLU A 537 4.38 -17.76 -25.13
N ARG A 538 3.54 -18.08 -24.13
CA ARG A 538 4.07 -18.64 -22.88
C ARG A 538 4.75 -19.97 -23.11
N ASP A 539 5.91 -20.15 -22.47
CA ASP A 539 6.68 -21.39 -22.48
C ASP A 539 5.83 -22.57 -21.99
N LEU A 540 5.86 -23.69 -22.75
CA LEU A 540 5.02 -24.87 -22.49
C LEU A 540 5.34 -25.51 -21.12
N GLU A 541 6.63 -25.58 -20.76
CA GLU A 541 7.03 -26.15 -19.49
C GLU A 541 6.65 -25.24 -18.31
N ALA A 542 6.64 -23.92 -18.51
CA ALA A 542 6.13 -22.98 -17.53
C ALA A 542 4.63 -23.20 -17.26
N VAL A 543 3.82 -23.42 -18.32
CA VAL A 543 2.39 -23.75 -18.14
C VAL A 543 2.21 -25.10 -17.44
N ALA A 544 2.94 -26.13 -17.87
CA ALA A 544 2.89 -27.45 -17.23
C ALA A 544 3.31 -27.40 -15.76
N ARG A 545 4.32 -26.58 -15.43
CA ARG A 545 4.73 -26.32 -14.04
C ARG A 545 3.61 -25.67 -13.24
N ASP A 546 2.96 -24.63 -13.79
CA ASP A 546 1.84 -23.94 -13.14
C ASP A 546 0.68 -24.90 -12.86
N VAL A 547 0.39 -25.82 -13.79
CA VAL A 547 -0.62 -26.87 -13.59
C VAL A 547 -0.21 -27.84 -12.48
N ARG A 548 1.05 -28.32 -12.48
CA ARG A 548 1.56 -29.20 -11.41
C ARG A 548 1.49 -28.55 -10.03
N TRP A 549 1.71 -27.24 -9.96
CA TRP A 549 1.63 -26.46 -8.72
C TRP A 549 0.21 -26.01 -8.36
N LYS A 550 -0.77 -26.37 -9.20
CA LYS A 550 -2.18 -26.00 -9.00
C LYS A 550 -2.43 -24.48 -8.97
N LEU A 551 -1.61 -23.73 -9.66
CA LEU A 551 -1.82 -22.30 -9.89
C LEU A 551 -2.80 -22.07 -11.03
N VAL A 552 -2.76 -22.94 -12.05
CA VAL A 552 -3.61 -22.97 -13.22
C VAL A 552 -4.20 -24.36 -13.36
N SER A 553 -5.51 -24.46 -13.64
CA SER A 553 -6.14 -25.75 -13.94
C SER A 553 -5.78 -26.22 -15.35
N PRO A 554 -5.86 -27.54 -15.64
CA PRO A 554 -5.70 -28.04 -17.02
C PRO A 554 -6.63 -27.36 -18.01
N GLU A 555 -7.87 -27.10 -17.61
CA GLU A 555 -8.90 -26.44 -18.42
C GLU A 555 -8.53 -24.98 -18.73
N ALA A 556 -7.98 -24.26 -17.75
CA ALA A 556 -7.49 -22.90 -17.95
C ALA A 556 -6.20 -22.87 -18.79
N ALA A 557 -5.31 -23.84 -18.63
CA ALA A 557 -4.12 -23.99 -19.47
C ALA A 557 -4.48 -24.15 -20.95
N GLU A 558 -5.50 -24.97 -21.26
CA GLU A 558 -6.01 -25.14 -22.61
C GLU A 558 -6.72 -23.89 -23.12
N ARG A 559 -7.61 -23.30 -22.33
CA ARG A 559 -8.43 -22.16 -22.73
C ARG A 559 -7.59 -20.90 -22.97
N GLU A 560 -6.68 -20.58 -22.03
CA GLU A 560 -5.94 -19.32 -22.03
C GLU A 560 -4.61 -19.40 -22.80
N HIS A 561 -3.88 -20.51 -22.65
CA HIS A 561 -2.54 -20.67 -23.21
C HIS A 561 -2.49 -21.62 -24.41
N GLY A 562 -3.60 -22.27 -24.74
CA GLY A 562 -3.67 -23.29 -25.79
C GLY A 562 -2.81 -24.52 -25.48
N VAL A 563 -2.52 -24.82 -24.20
CA VAL A 563 -1.67 -25.91 -23.78
C VAL A 563 -2.52 -27.06 -23.26
N VAL A 564 -2.45 -28.19 -23.98
CA VAL A 564 -3.18 -29.41 -23.62
C VAL A 564 -2.32 -30.28 -22.71
N ILE A 565 -2.82 -30.55 -21.50
CA ILE A 565 -2.16 -31.39 -20.51
C ILE A 565 -2.75 -32.80 -20.56
N ALA A 566 -1.90 -33.79 -20.81
CA ALA A 566 -2.29 -35.20 -20.81
C ALA A 566 -2.59 -35.72 -19.39
N ALA A 567 -3.25 -36.87 -19.29
CA ALA A 567 -3.65 -37.45 -18.00
C ALA A 567 -2.49 -37.79 -17.06
N ASP A 568 -1.28 -37.94 -17.58
CA ASP A 568 -0.05 -38.15 -16.81
C ASP A 568 0.65 -36.84 -16.36
N GLY A 569 0.06 -35.68 -16.71
CA GLY A 569 0.58 -34.36 -16.39
C GLY A 569 1.63 -33.82 -17.37
N SER A 570 1.93 -34.54 -18.45
CA SER A 570 2.80 -34.05 -19.51
C SER A 570 2.05 -33.17 -20.51
N VAL A 571 2.80 -32.36 -21.28
CA VAL A 571 2.22 -31.57 -22.39
C VAL A 571 2.02 -32.47 -23.60
N ASP A 572 0.79 -32.53 -24.15
CA ASP A 572 0.54 -33.08 -25.46
C ASP A 572 0.94 -32.07 -26.54
N ALA A 573 2.12 -32.23 -27.11
CA ALA A 573 2.70 -31.27 -28.05
C ALA A 573 1.84 -31.12 -29.32
N SER A 574 1.28 -32.21 -29.87
CA SER A 574 0.48 -32.17 -31.12
C SER A 574 -0.87 -31.51 -30.89
N ALA A 575 -1.56 -31.86 -29.79
CA ALA A 575 -2.82 -31.23 -29.42
C ALA A 575 -2.63 -29.74 -29.07
N THR A 576 -1.51 -29.41 -28.41
CA THR A 576 -1.14 -28.02 -28.07
C THR A 576 -0.91 -27.17 -29.31
N GLU A 577 -0.14 -27.69 -30.30
CA GLU A 577 0.09 -26.97 -31.57
C GLU A 577 -1.23 -26.66 -32.28
N ALA A 578 -2.06 -27.66 -32.46
CA ALA A 578 -3.38 -27.51 -33.10
C ALA A 578 -4.28 -26.51 -32.34
N ARG A 579 -4.27 -26.56 -30.99
CA ARG A 579 -5.07 -25.68 -30.16
C ARG A 579 -4.60 -24.22 -30.22
N ARG A 580 -3.29 -23.99 -30.21
CA ARG A 580 -2.71 -22.64 -30.39
C ARG A 580 -3.01 -22.06 -31.74
N GLU A 581 -2.95 -22.86 -32.83
CA GLU A 581 -3.32 -22.44 -34.16
C GLU A 581 -4.83 -22.06 -34.24
N GLU A 582 -5.70 -22.88 -33.65
CA GLU A 582 -7.14 -22.60 -33.58
C GLU A 582 -7.45 -21.28 -32.88
N ILE A 583 -6.89 -21.07 -31.67
CA ILE A 583 -7.08 -19.84 -30.89
C ILE A 583 -6.50 -18.65 -31.65
N GLY A 584 -5.29 -18.78 -32.20
CA GLY A 584 -4.61 -17.73 -32.96
C GLY A 584 -5.39 -17.29 -34.21
N ALA A 585 -5.99 -18.24 -34.95
CA ALA A 585 -6.80 -17.95 -36.11
C ALA A 585 -8.15 -17.30 -35.77
N GLY A 586 -8.69 -17.56 -34.59
CA GLY A 586 -10.01 -17.07 -34.16
C GLY A 586 -9.99 -15.73 -33.44
N ARG A 587 -8.81 -15.18 -33.07
CA ARG A 587 -8.70 -13.92 -32.32
C ARG A 587 -8.28 -12.75 -33.21
N GLY A 588 -8.69 -11.54 -32.84
CA GLY A 588 -8.25 -10.28 -33.46
C GLY A 588 -6.92 -9.77 -32.89
N ASP A 589 -6.63 -8.48 -33.12
CA ASP A 589 -5.48 -7.79 -32.56
C ASP A 589 -5.51 -7.83 -31.02
N LEU A 590 -4.34 -8.02 -30.43
CA LEU A 590 -4.20 -8.03 -28.98
C LEU A 590 -4.29 -6.61 -28.41
N PRO A 591 -5.09 -6.39 -27.34
CA PRO A 591 -5.20 -5.07 -26.74
C PRO A 591 -3.90 -4.66 -26.05
N GLY A 592 -3.59 -3.37 -26.10
CA GLY A 592 -2.48 -2.81 -25.32
C GLY A 592 -2.73 -2.92 -23.80
N PHE A 593 -4.00 -2.71 -23.40
CA PHE A 593 -4.52 -2.91 -22.04
C PHE A 593 -5.84 -3.67 -22.12
N ASP A 594 -5.99 -4.73 -21.31
CA ASP A 594 -7.19 -5.55 -21.22
C ASP A 594 -7.81 -5.42 -19.83
N HIS A 595 -8.92 -4.70 -19.71
CA HIS A 595 -9.68 -4.51 -18.48
C HIS A 595 -10.75 -5.59 -18.24
N GLY A 596 -10.80 -6.62 -19.10
CA GLY A 596 -11.85 -7.63 -19.11
C GLY A 596 -13.18 -7.11 -19.67
N ASP A 597 -14.15 -8.00 -19.70
CA ASP A 597 -15.50 -7.71 -20.23
C ASP A 597 -16.33 -6.97 -19.15
N LEU A 598 -16.13 -5.66 -19.05
CA LEU A 598 -16.92 -4.81 -18.17
C LEU A 598 -18.15 -4.23 -18.89
N PRO A 599 -19.33 -4.21 -18.25
CA PRO A 599 -20.49 -3.52 -18.78
C PRO A 599 -20.26 -2.00 -18.86
N PRO A 600 -21.09 -1.24 -19.59
CA PRO A 600 -21.00 0.22 -19.61
C PRO A 600 -21.01 0.82 -18.20
N LEU A 601 -20.30 1.93 -18.00
CA LEU A 601 -20.09 2.54 -16.69
C LEU A 601 -21.40 2.82 -15.92
N ASP A 602 -22.45 3.26 -16.61
CA ASP A 602 -23.75 3.51 -15.99
C ASP A 602 -24.44 2.23 -15.49
N GLU A 603 -24.17 1.08 -16.13
CA GLU A 603 -24.65 -0.22 -15.67
C GLU A 603 -23.85 -0.69 -14.45
N GLN A 604 -22.54 -0.50 -14.47
CA GLN A 604 -21.69 -0.78 -13.30
C GLN A 604 -22.14 0.04 -12.08
N ARG A 605 -22.42 1.33 -12.25
CA ARG A 605 -22.93 2.20 -11.17
C ARG A 605 -24.25 1.72 -10.59
N ARG A 606 -25.18 1.28 -11.45
CA ARG A 606 -26.46 0.70 -11.00
C ARG A 606 -26.25 -0.60 -10.24
N ALA A 607 -25.38 -1.49 -10.73
CA ALA A 607 -25.09 -2.76 -10.09
C ALA A 607 -24.45 -2.57 -8.70
N VAL A 608 -23.51 -1.63 -8.57
CA VAL A 608 -22.88 -1.27 -7.27
C VAL A 608 -23.92 -0.77 -6.27
N ALA A 609 -24.78 0.15 -6.67
CA ALA A 609 -25.85 0.68 -5.82
C ALA A 609 -26.85 -0.39 -5.40
N GLU A 610 -27.24 -1.29 -6.32
CA GLU A 610 -28.16 -2.41 -6.04
C GLU A 610 -27.54 -3.44 -5.09
N THR A 611 -26.32 -3.87 -5.33
CA THR A 611 -25.60 -4.79 -4.43
C THR A 611 -25.53 -4.23 -3.01
N ARG A 612 -25.24 -2.94 -2.86
CA ARG A 612 -25.20 -2.27 -1.55
C ARG A 612 -26.57 -2.26 -0.88
N ARG A 613 -27.62 -1.94 -1.63
CA ARG A 613 -29.00 -1.93 -1.12
C ARG A 613 -29.44 -3.30 -0.62
N GLU A 614 -29.26 -4.34 -1.43
CA GLU A 614 -29.60 -5.72 -1.08
C GLU A 614 -28.84 -6.22 0.15
N PHE A 615 -27.55 -5.92 0.23
CA PHE A 615 -26.75 -6.26 1.39
C PHE A 615 -27.23 -5.55 2.67
N ASN A 616 -27.57 -4.26 2.59
CA ASN A 616 -28.07 -3.50 3.74
C ASN A 616 -29.45 -4.01 4.21
N GLU A 617 -30.31 -4.43 3.29
CA GLU A 617 -31.61 -5.06 3.60
C GLU A 617 -31.39 -6.40 4.33
N TRP A 618 -30.48 -7.24 3.84
CA TRP A 618 -30.11 -8.49 4.49
C TRP A 618 -29.54 -8.25 5.90
N LEU A 619 -28.56 -7.34 6.05
CA LEU A 619 -27.93 -7.02 7.32
C LEU A 619 -28.93 -6.47 8.34
N SER A 620 -29.88 -5.65 7.90
CA SER A 620 -30.96 -5.13 8.76
C SER A 620 -31.87 -6.25 9.26
N GLY A 621 -32.14 -7.27 8.44
CA GLY A 621 -32.86 -8.49 8.83
C GLY A 621 -32.12 -9.29 9.88
N GLU A 622 -30.82 -9.51 9.72
CA GLU A 622 -29.95 -10.20 10.69
C GLU A 622 -29.94 -9.49 12.06
N LEU A 623 -29.74 -8.17 12.06
CA LEU A 623 -29.72 -7.36 13.30
C LEU A 623 -31.09 -7.29 13.97
N GLY A 624 -32.18 -7.27 13.21
CA GLY A 624 -33.55 -7.32 13.72
C GLY A 624 -33.93 -8.67 14.35
N ALA A 625 -33.44 -9.77 13.78
CA ALA A 625 -33.64 -11.10 14.31
C ALA A 625 -32.91 -11.32 15.65
N THR A 626 -31.76 -10.67 15.86
CA THR A 626 -30.98 -10.76 17.11
C THR A 626 -31.46 -9.82 18.22
N GLY A 627 -32.10 -8.70 17.87
CA GLY A 627 -32.66 -7.71 18.83
C GLY A 627 -33.89 -8.18 19.62
N GLY A 628 -34.49 -9.34 19.27
CA GLY A 628 -35.65 -9.93 19.95
C GLY A 628 -35.32 -10.84 21.14
N GLY A 629 -34.07 -11.06 21.46
CA GLY A 629 -33.70 -11.99 22.52
C GLY A 629 -32.35 -11.69 23.17
N LYS A 630 -32.27 -10.59 23.91
CA LYS A 630 -31.43 -10.39 25.11
C LYS A 630 -31.23 -8.88 25.31
N ALA A 631 -32.08 -8.28 26.12
CA ALA A 631 -31.77 -7.03 26.82
C ALA A 631 -30.88 -7.37 28.03
#